data_12453a7e14a08289745f03c1364cb46c
#
_entry.id   12453a7e14a08289745f03c1364cb46c
#
_cell.length_a   1.000
_cell.length_b   1.000
_cell.length_c   1.000
_cell.angle_alpha   90.00
_cell.angle_beta   90.00
_cell.angle_gamma   90.00
#
_symmetry.space_group_name_H-M   'P 1'
#
loop_
_entity.id
_entity.type
_entity.pdbx_description
1 polymer ?
#
loop_
_entity_poly.entity_id
_entity_poly.type
_entity_poly.pdbx_seq_one_letter_code
_entity_poly.pdbx_strand_id
1 'polypeptide(L)'
;MKTHFLQRKTSIRAQLIKYIWLCIVPFVLLIGITMVSFYRYYRQYDQLVSNIPSANEYNITFKDEMDEMMYRIIIGSANWSNPEEKLEGDDPKEVIAEAKQHFYRLREQTQGKRVRADLDALIKLLGILDNRVDDILRNVDEGGHYDENMEMLDMNIRTLTDLIQNDIHVYINDEVANMELVRQSVAENLHLSMKILLAMLLILLCCIYLISKNIAGRVTRPVTELCEMTEKFAGGDFSVSCHAQDNLEMEQLTESFNSMVGEIAHLVDDI
;
A
#
# COMPACT_ATOMS: atom_id res chain seq x y z
N MET A 1 18.42 24.44 51.28
CA MET A 1 19.16 24.59 50.02
C MET A 1 18.15 24.47 48.87
N LYS A 2 17.52 25.61 48.44
CA LYS A 2 16.52 25.62 47.38
C LYS A 2 17.29 25.82 46.07
N THR A 3 17.35 24.79 45.23
CA THR A 3 17.87 24.88 43.88
C THR A 3 16.89 25.67 43.03
N HIS A 4 17.21 26.96 42.81
CA HIS A 4 16.60 27.76 41.75
C HIS A 4 16.99 27.16 40.41
N PHE A 5 16.14 26.33 39.86
CA PHE A 5 16.16 25.98 38.45
C PHE A 5 15.88 27.30 37.70
N LEU A 6 16.90 27.89 37.10
CA LEU A 6 16.79 28.97 36.13
C LEU A 6 15.87 28.51 35.00
N GLN A 7 14.59 28.79 35.09
CA GLN A 7 13.64 28.61 34.00
C GLN A 7 14.08 29.58 32.89
N ARG A 8 14.76 29.02 31.89
CA ARG A 8 15.21 29.75 30.70
C ARG A 8 13.95 30.33 30.04
N LYS A 9 13.71 31.60 30.15
CA LYS A 9 12.60 32.30 29.49
C LYS A 9 12.69 31.99 27.98
N THR A 10 11.65 31.43 27.43
CA THR A 10 11.61 30.99 26.03
C THR A 10 10.80 31.96 25.21
N SER A 11 11.29 32.27 24.02
CA SER A 11 10.58 33.10 23.05
C SER A 11 9.23 32.48 22.67
N ILE A 12 8.19 33.29 22.58
CA ILE A 12 6.85 32.89 22.13
C ILE A 12 6.92 32.20 20.76
N ARG A 13 7.75 32.76 19.86
CA ARG A 13 7.96 32.19 18.53
C ARG A 13 8.51 30.75 18.57
N ALA A 14 9.50 30.47 19.44
CA ALA A 14 10.10 29.18 19.56
C ALA A 14 9.11 28.16 20.15
N GLN A 15 8.28 28.56 21.12
CA GLN A 15 7.23 27.72 21.70
C GLN A 15 6.16 27.37 20.65
N LEU A 16 5.67 28.36 19.88
CA LEU A 16 4.68 28.13 18.82
C LEU A 16 5.18 27.16 17.75
N ILE A 17 6.41 27.36 17.26
CA ILE A 17 7.02 26.47 16.27
C ILE A 17 7.12 25.04 16.81
N LYS A 18 7.54 24.88 18.07
CA LYS A 18 7.63 23.55 18.70
C LYS A 18 6.27 22.84 18.78
N TYR A 19 5.21 23.55 19.14
CA TYR A 19 3.86 22.98 19.20
C TYR A 19 3.32 22.60 17.81
N ILE A 20 3.57 23.43 16.80
CA ILE A 20 3.19 23.17 15.42
C ILE A 20 3.88 21.88 14.92
N TRP A 21 5.19 21.72 15.12
CA TRP A 21 5.91 20.53 14.74
C TRP A 21 5.44 19.28 15.51
N LEU A 22 5.16 19.42 16.79
CA LEU A 22 4.64 18.34 17.64
C LEU A 22 3.31 17.78 17.11
N CYS A 23 2.48 18.61 16.51
CA CYS A 23 1.19 18.20 15.94
C CYS A 23 1.30 17.69 14.50
N ILE A 24 2.11 18.35 13.65
CA ILE A 24 2.18 18.06 12.22
C ILE A 24 2.95 16.75 11.95
N VAL A 25 4.10 16.54 12.62
CA VAL A 25 4.97 15.40 12.32
C VAL A 25 4.28 14.04 12.52
N PRO A 26 3.61 13.75 13.66
CA PRO A 26 2.90 12.50 13.84
C PRO A 26 1.76 12.31 12.84
N PHE A 27 1.07 13.39 12.46
CA PHE A 27 -0.03 13.34 11.49
C PHE A 27 0.46 12.99 10.09
N VAL A 28 1.55 13.62 9.63
CA VAL A 28 2.17 13.31 8.33
C VAL A 28 2.71 11.88 8.29
N LEU A 29 3.36 11.43 9.37
CA LEU A 29 3.84 10.04 9.47
C LEU A 29 2.69 9.03 9.38
N LEU A 30 1.58 9.28 10.07
CA LEU A 30 0.42 8.40 10.02
C LEU A 30 -0.17 8.32 8.61
N ILE A 31 -0.34 9.46 7.93
CA ILE A 31 -0.82 9.48 6.53
C ILE A 31 0.13 8.69 5.64
N GLY A 32 1.45 8.87 5.80
CA GLY A 32 2.45 8.12 5.03
C GLY A 32 2.33 6.61 5.24
N ILE A 33 2.20 6.15 6.49
CA ILE A 33 2.06 4.72 6.81
C ILE A 33 0.76 4.16 6.22
N THR A 34 -0.36 4.86 6.36
CA THR A 34 -1.64 4.41 5.81
C THR A 34 -1.62 4.36 4.29
N MET A 35 -0.99 5.32 3.63
CA MET A 35 -0.86 5.36 2.17
C MET A 35 0.01 4.22 1.63
N VAL A 36 1.14 3.92 2.29
CA VAL A 36 2.00 2.78 1.93
C VAL A 36 1.27 1.45 2.12
N SER A 37 0.53 1.29 3.22
CA SER A 37 -0.27 0.10 3.47
C SER A 37 -1.35 -0.08 2.42
N PHE A 38 -2.09 0.98 2.09
CA PHE A 38 -3.12 0.96 1.06
C PHE A 38 -2.54 0.60 -0.33
N TYR A 39 -1.39 1.19 -0.70
CA TYR A 39 -0.72 0.88 -1.96
C TYR A 39 -0.30 -0.59 -2.07
N ARG A 40 0.22 -1.18 -0.98
CA ARG A 40 0.56 -2.61 -0.95
C ARG A 40 -0.66 -3.50 -1.17
N TYR A 41 -1.76 -3.21 -0.48
CA TYR A 41 -3.01 -3.96 -0.63
C TYR A 41 -3.61 -3.81 -2.03
N TYR A 42 -3.63 -2.59 -2.56
CA TYR A 42 -4.13 -2.34 -3.91
C TYR A 42 -3.35 -3.16 -4.95
N ARG A 43 -2.03 -3.15 -4.88
CA ARG A 43 -1.18 -3.93 -5.79
C ARG A 43 -1.42 -5.43 -5.67
N GLN A 44 -1.58 -5.94 -4.46
CA GLN A 44 -1.87 -7.35 -4.22
C GLN A 44 -3.24 -7.75 -4.77
N TYR A 45 -4.26 -6.94 -4.57
CA TYR A 45 -5.60 -7.15 -5.11
C TYR A 45 -5.61 -7.12 -6.64
N ASP A 46 -4.95 -6.15 -7.25
CA ASP A 46 -4.84 -6.00 -8.71
C ASP A 46 -4.20 -7.22 -9.38
N GLN A 47 -3.15 -7.78 -8.77
CA GLN A 47 -2.53 -9.03 -9.23
C GLN A 47 -3.52 -10.20 -9.18
N LEU A 48 -4.27 -10.37 -8.11
CA LEU A 48 -5.27 -11.45 -7.99
C LEU A 48 -6.38 -11.32 -9.04
N VAL A 49 -6.85 -10.10 -9.29
CA VAL A 49 -7.88 -9.82 -10.30
C VAL A 49 -7.39 -10.11 -11.71
N SER A 50 -6.10 -9.93 -12.01
CA SER A 50 -5.54 -10.20 -13.34
C SER A 50 -5.21 -11.67 -13.57
N ASN A 51 -4.84 -12.41 -12.52
CA ASN A 51 -4.43 -13.82 -12.62
C ASN A 51 -5.59 -14.76 -12.98
N ILE A 52 -6.78 -14.53 -12.43
CA ILE A 52 -7.94 -15.38 -12.63
C ILE A 52 -8.40 -15.43 -14.10
N PRO A 53 -8.64 -14.29 -14.79
CA PRO A 53 -9.02 -14.31 -16.20
C PRO A 53 -7.97 -14.97 -17.09
N SER A 54 -6.69 -14.72 -16.85
CA SER A 54 -5.61 -15.30 -17.66
C SER A 54 -5.49 -16.81 -17.48
N ALA A 55 -5.71 -17.36 -16.28
CA ALA A 55 -5.78 -18.78 -16.07
C ALA A 55 -7.06 -19.39 -16.66
N ASN A 56 -8.17 -18.67 -16.61
CA ASN A 56 -9.45 -19.13 -17.15
C ASN A 56 -9.44 -19.23 -18.69
N GLU A 57 -8.64 -18.46 -19.38
CA GLU A 57 -8.41 -18.62 -20.81
C GLU A 57 -7.87 -20.01 -21.12
N TYR A 58 -6.80 -20.43 -20.44
CA TYR A 58 -6.27 -21.80 -20.56
C TYR A 58 -7.27 -22.88 -20.13
N ASN A 59 -8.08 -22.62 -19.12
CA ASN A 59 -9.11 -23.55 -18.67
C ASN A 59 -10.16 -23.83 -19.74
N ILE A 60 -10.45 -22.88 -20.61
CA ILE A 60 -11.47 -22.98 -21.67
C ILE A 60 -10.88 -23.61 -22.94
N THR A 61 -9.66 -23.21 -23.33
CA THR A 61 -9.14 -23.50 -24.68
C THR A 61 -8.13 -24.66 -24.71
N PHE A 62 -7.27 -24.77 -23.69
CA PHE A 62 -6.08 -25.63 -23.74
C PHE A 62 -6.39 -27.09 -24.01
N LYS A 63 -7.43 -27.66 -23.38
CA LYS A 63 -7.80 -29.07 -23.59
C LYS A 63 -8.23 -29.34 -25.01
N ASP A 64 -9.21 -28.54 -25.50
CA ASP A 64 -9.79 -28.74 -26.83
C ASP A 64 -8.75 -28.54 -27.94
N GLU A 65 -7.89 -27.52 -27.77
CA GLU A 65 -6.79 -27.24 -28.70
C GLU A 65 -5.79 -28.43 -28.75
N MET A 66 -5.36 -28.93 -27.58
CA MET A 66 -4.41 -30.03 -27.48
C MET A 66 -5.00 -31.32 -28.03
N ASP A 67 -6.22 -31.66 -27.65
CA ASP A 67 -6.89 -32.90 -28.09
C ASP A 67 -7.10 -32.91 -29.60
N GLU A 68 -7.57 -31.78 -30.17
CA GLU A 68 -7.77 -31.62 -31.62
C GLU A 68 -6.44 -31.63 -32.38
N MET A 69 -5.44 -30.93 -31.89
CA MET A 69 -4.11 -30.87 -32.51
C MET A 69 -3.46 -32.24 -32.55
N MET A 70 -3.44 -32.98 -31.44
CA MET A 70 -2.87 -34.33 -31.38
C MET A 70 -3.64 -35.30 -32.28
N TYR A 71 -4.97 -35.21 -32.33
CA TYR A 71 -5.80 -36.01 -33.23
C TYR A 71 -5.45 -35.74 -34.73
N ARG A 72 -5.30 -34.45 -35.11
CA ARG A 72 -4.90 -34.06 -36.48
C ARG A 72 -3.51 -34.61 -36.85
N ILE A 73 -2.56 -34.54 -35.91
CA ILE A 73 -1.20 -35.05 -36.10
C ILE A 73 -1.24 -36.58 -36.36
N ILE A 74 -1.99 -37.34 -35.56
CA ILE A 74 -2.06 -38.78 -35.69
C ILE A 74 -2.74 -39.19 -36.99
N ILE A 75 -3.84 -38.54 -37.40
CA ILE A 75 -4.55 -38.83 -38.67
C ILE A 75 -3.75 -38.36 -39.88
N GLY A 76 -3.16 -37.15 -39.78
CA GLY A 76 -2.37 -36.54 -40.83
C GLY A 76 -0.91 -36.94 -40.84
N SER A 77 -0.58 -38.05 -40.19
CA SER A 77 0.78 -38.46 -39.83
C SER A 77 1.81 -38.51 -40.97
N ALA A 78 1.37 -38.54 -42.23
CA ALA A 78 2.29 -38.46 -43.38
C ALA A 78 2.97 -37.08 -43.56
N ASN A 79 2.43 -36.02 -42.97
CA ASN A 79 2.85 -34.63 -43.28
C ASN A 79 3.40 -33.86 -42.09
N TRP A 80 3.34 -34.41 -40.85
CA TRP A 80 3.81 -33.73 -39.64
C TRP A 80 5.30 -33.33 -39.72
N SER A 81 6.13 -34.20 -40.30
CA SER A 81 7.57 -33.95 -40.41
C SER A 81 7.95 -32.94 -41.50
N ASN A 82 6.97 -32.44 -42.29
CA ASN A 82 7.22 -31.46 -43.34
C ASN A 82 6.99 -30.02 -42.80
N PRO A 83 8.07 -29.19 -42.58
CA PRO A 83 7.95 -27.85 -42.03
C PRO A 83 7.14 -26.88 -42.90
N GLU A 84 7.02 -27.13 -44.21
CA GLU A 84 6.30 -26.27 -45.16
C GLU A 84 4.76 -26.45 -45.08
N GLU A 85 4.29 -27.57 -44.49
CA GLU A 85 2.86 -27.87 -44.32
C GLU A 85 2.35 -27.62 -42.90
N LYS A 86 3.25 -27.27 -41.94
CA LYS A 86 2.86 -26.82 -40.61
C LYS A 86 2.17 -25.48 -40.66
N LEU A 87 0.93 -25.42 -40.23
CA LEU A 87 0.25 -24.14 -39.99
C LEU A 87 0.83 -23.48 -38.73
N GLU A 88 0.95 -22.18 -38.77
CA GLU A 88 1.39 -21.39 -37.63
C GLU A 88 0.44 -21.65 -36.44
N GLY A 89 0.96 -22.12 -35.28
CA GLY A 89 0.17 -22.48 -34.10
C GLY A 89 -0.20 -23.97 -33.97
N ASP A 90 0.22 -24.85 -34.89
CA ASP A 90 -0.05 -26.28 -34.83
C ASP A 90 1.05 -27.10 -34.12
N ASP A 91 1.95 -26.48 -33.37
CA ASP A 91 2.98 -27.21 -32.61
C ASP A 91 2.55 -27.43 -31.14
N PRO A 92 2.18 -28.69 -30.77
CA PRO A 92 1.77 -29.01 -29.40
C PRO A 92 2.86 -28.75 -28.37
N LYS A 93 4.13 -28.78 -28.77
CA LYS A 93 5.26 -28.47 -27.88
C LYS A 93 5.32 -26.97 -27.56
N GLU A 94 5.01 -26.11 -28.52
CA GLU A 94 4.95 -24.66 -28.32
C GLU A 94 3.80 -24.31 -27.39
N VAL A 95 2.61 -24.84 -27.61
CA VAL A 95 1.43 -24.62 -26.76
C VAL A 95 1.70 -25.05 -25.31
N ILE A 96 2.32 -26.22 -25.10
CA ILE A 96 2.70 -26.68 -23.76
C ILE A 96 3.77 -25.78 -23.14
N ALA A 97 4.76 -25.33 -23.91
CA ALA A 97 5.82 -24.46 -23.41
C ALA A 97 5.27 -23.09 -23.00
N GLU A 98 4.36 -22.52 -23.79
CA GLU A 98 3.67 -21.27 -23.45
C GLU A 98 2.82 -21.41 -22.19
N ALA A 99 2.03 -22.48 -22.07
CA ALA A 99 1.26 -22.78 -20.87
C ALA A 99 2.17 -22.91 -19.63
N LYS A 100 3.26 -23.69 -19.73
CA LYS A 100 4.26 -23.82 -18.66
C LYS A 100 4.80 -22.44 -18.24
N GLN A 101 5.23 -21.62 -19.21
CA GLN A 101 5.79 -20.31 -18.94
C GLN A 101 4.74 -19.39 -18.27
N HIS A 102 3.49 -19.46 -18.71
CA HIS A 102 2.38 -18.73 -18.12
C HIS A 102 2.18 -19.09 -16.65
N PHE A 103 2.03 -20.39 -16.34
CA PHE A 103 1.81 -20.83 -14.97
C PHE A 103 3.05 -20.66 -14.07
N TYR A 104 4.28 -20.71 -14.61
CA TYR A 104 5.47 -20.30 -13.86
C TYR A 104 5.42 -18.81 -13.45
N ARG A 105 4.99 -17.91 -14.34
CA ARG A 105 4.81 -16.48 -13.99
C ARG A 105 3.77 -16.28 -12.90
N LEU A 106 2.62 -16.96 -12.99
CA LEU A 106 1.58 -16.92 -11.96
C LEU A 106 2.11 -17.41 -10.61
N ARG A 107 2.90 -18.50 -10.61
CA ARG A 107 3.53 -19.07 -9.42
C ARG A 107 4.47 -18.09 -8.72
N GLU A 108 5.29 -17.36 -9.47
CA GLU A 108 6.19 -16.36 -8.91
C GLU A 108 5.44 -15.16 -8.29
N GLN A 109 4.31 -14.78 -8.86
CA GLN A 109 3.47 -13.68 -8.39
C GLN A 109 2.62 -14.07 -7.18
N THR A 110 2.30 -15.35 -7.02
CA THR A 110 1.41 -15.85 -5.98
C THR A 110 2.10 -15.96 -4.63
N GLN A 111 1.47 -15.42 -3.57
CA GLN A 111 1.99 -15.45 -2.20
C GLN A 111 1.38 -16.59 -1.34
N GLY A 112 0.22 -17.11 -1.70
CA GLY A 112 -0.48 -18.17 -0.99
C GLY A 112 0.25 -19.51 -1.10
N LYS A 113 0.60 -20.17 0.02
CA LYS A 113 1.29 -21.48 -0.01
C LYS A 113 0.48 -22.55 -0.71
N ARG A 114 -0.84 -22.58 -0.50
CA ARG A 114 -1.76 -23.55 -1.10
C ARG A 114 -1.84 -23.33 -2.61
N VAL A 115 -2.18 -22.13 -3.03
CA VAL A 115 -2.27 -21.75 -4.44
C VAL A 115 -0.95 -22.00 -5.19
N ARG A 116 0.19 -21.78 -4.53
CA ARG A 116 1.50 -22.11 -5.10
C ARG A 116 1.70 -23.62 -5.29
N ALA A 117 1.20 -24.44 -4.36
CA ALA A 117 1.27 -25.89 -4.47
C ALA A 117 0.38 -26.40 -5.63
N ASP A 118 -0.78 -25.80 -5.86
CA ASP A 118 -1.67 -26.12 -6.98
C ASP A 118 -0.97 -25.81 -8.32
N LEU A 119 -0.32 -24.64 -8.43
CA LEU A 119 0.47 -24.28 -9.60
C LEU A 119 1.69 -25.19 -9.81
N ASP A 120 2.36 -25.65 -8.75
CA ASP A 120 3.45 -26.62 -8.84
C ASP A 120 2.95 -27.98 -9.36
N ALA A 121 1.76 -28.43 -8.94
CA ALA A 121 1.13 -29.63 -9.44
C ALA A 121 0.77 -29.51 -10.92
N LEU A 122 0.14 -28.40 -11.31
CA LEU A 122 -0.23 -28.09 -12.69
C LEU A 122 1.00 -28.06 -13.63
N ILE A 123 2.07 -27.37 -13.24
CA ILE A 123 3.31 -27.31 -14.03
C ILE A 123 3.92 -28.69 -14.20
N LYS A 124 3.83 -29.54 -13.16
CA LYS A 124 4.29 -30.94 -13.25
C LYS A 124 3.45 -31.75 -14.21
N LEU A 125 2.11 -31.60 -14.21
CA LEU A 125 1.23 -32.26 -15.16
C LEU A 125 1.53 -31.84 -16.60
N LEU A 126 1.74 -30.57 -16.86
CA LEU A 126 2.20 -30.07 -18.16
C LEU A 126 3.54 -30.66 -18.58
N GLY A 127 4.44 -30.93 -17.63
CA GLY A 127 5.69 -31.68 -17.89
C GLY A 127 5.49 -33.13 -18.27
N ILE A 128 4.51 -33.79 -17.66
CA ILE A 128 4.14 -35.19 -18.02
C ILE A 128 3.48 -35.21 -19.40
N LEU A 129 2.57 -34.28 -19.68
CA LEU A 129 1.93 -34.15 -20.99
C LEU A 129 2.96 -33.96 -22.10
N ASP A 130 3.92 -33.08 -21.88
CA ASP A 130 5.03 -32.78 -22.80
C ASP A 130 5.80 -34.07 -23.20
N ASN A 131 6.13 -34.93 -22.23
CA ASN A 131 6.79 -36.20 -22.50
C ASN A 131 5.90 -37.18 -23.29
N ARG A 132 4.57 -37.18 -23.04
CA ARG A 132 3.64 -38.05 -23.76
C ARG A 132 3.44 -37.59 -25.20
N VAL A 133 3.43 -36.26 -25.41
CA VAL A 133 3.44 -35.70 -26.77
C VAL A 133 4.70 -36.12 -27.52
N ASP A 134 5.88 -36.06 -26.89
CA ASP A 134 7.14 -36.51 -27.51
C ASP A 134 7.08 -37.99 -27.93
N ASP A 135 6.47 -38.85 -27.11
CA ASP A 135 6.32 -40.26 -27.43
C ASP A 135 5.47 -40.48 -28.70
N ILE A 136 4.33 -39.76 -28.83
CA ILE A 136 3.45 -39.81 -30.02
C ILE A 136 4.16 -39.23 -31.25
N LEU A 137 4.81 -38.07 -31.12
CA LEU A 137 5.51 -37.43 -32.25
C LEU A 137 6.61 -38.34 -32.80
N ARG A 138 7.35 -39.04 -31.93
CA ARG A 138 8.36 -40.00 -32.32
C ARG A 138 7.75 -41.17 -33.06
N ASN A 139 6.64 -41.75 -32.57
CA ASN A 139 5.93 -42.83 -33.25
C ASN A 139 5.39 -42.40 -34.62
N VAL A 140 4.94 -41.16 -34.74
CA VAL A 140 4.48 -40.58 -36.03
C VAL A 140 5.65 -40.49 -37.02
N ASP A 141 6.82 -40.03 -36.58
CA ASP A 141 8.02 -39.92 -37.43
C ASP A 141 8.57 -41.29 -37.85
N GLU A 142 8.49 -42.29 -36.97
CA GLU A 142 8.88 -43.67 -37.30
C GLU A 142 7.89 -44.36 -38.25
N GLY A 143 6.61 -43.95 -38.24
CA GLY A 143 5.53 -44.47 -39.09
C GLY A 143 5.00 -45.84 -38.64
N GLY A 144 3.76 -46.13 -39.00
CA GLY A 144 3.17 -47.46 -38.76
C GLY A 144 2.56 -47.73 -37.38
N HIS A 145 2.52 -46.70 -36.50
CA HIS A 145 2.04 -46.81 -35.11
C HIS A 145 0.65 -46.17 -34.89
N TYR A 146 -0.22 -46.19 -35.90
CA TYR A 146 -1.51 -45.48 -35.82
C TYR A 146 -2.39 -45.92 -34.67
N ASP A 147 -2.62 -47.23 -34.51
CA ASP A 147 -3.50 -47.75 -33.45
C ASP A 147 -2.91 -47.50 -32.05
N GLU A 148 -1.61 -47.61 -31.88
CA GLU A 148 -0.89 -47.31 -30.64
C GLU A 148 -1.00 -45.81 -30.29
N ASN A 149 -0.81 -44.92 -31.27
CA ASN A 149 -0.93 -43.49 -31.08
C ASN A 149 -2.36 -43.07 -30.73
N MET A 150 -3.38 -43.71 -31.35
CA MET A 150 -4.78 -43.45 -30.99
C MET A 150 -5.10 -43.93 -29.57
N GLU A 151 -4.59 -45.07 -29.14
CA GLU A 151 -4.71 -45.51 -27.75
C GLU A 151 -3.99 -44.56 -26.78
N MET A 152 -2.80 -44.06 -27.11
CA MET A 152 -2.08 -43.06 -26.31
C MET A 152 -2.83 -41.76 -26.25
N LEU A 153 -3.47 -41.28 -27.33
CA LEU A 153 -4.32 -40.11 -27.34
C LEU A 153 -5.48 -40.27 -26.34
N ASP A 154 -6.23 -41.39 -26.45
CA ASP A 154 -7.43 -41.58 -25.63
C ASP A 154 -7.10 -41.82 -24.15
N MET A 155 -6.09 -42.63 -23.86
CA MET A 155 -5.80 -43.07 -22.48
C MET A 155 -4.86 -42.11 -21.75
N ASN A 156 -3.93 -41.45 -22.46
CA ASN A 156 -2.91 -40.65 -21.84
C ASN A 156 -3.15 -39.14 -22.07
N ILE A 157 -3.22 -38.68 -23.33
CA ILE A 157 -3.33 -37.23 -23.62
C ILE A 157 -4.63 -36.64 -23.07
N ARG A 158 -5.79 -37.22 -23.46
CA ARG A 158 -7.11 -36.74 -23.00
C ARG A 158 -7.26 -36.83 -21.48
N THR A 159 -6.71 -37.87 -20.85
CA THR A 159 -6.73 -37.97 -19.39
C THR A 159 -5.86 -36.84 -18.74
N LEU A 160 -4.70 -36.57 -19.31
CA LEU A 160 -3.82 -35.50 -18.79
C LEU A 160 -4.39 -34.12 -19.04
N THR A 161 -4.99 -33.85 -20.20
CA THR A 161 -5.65 -32.55 -20.49
C THR A 161 -6.87 -32.36 -19.59
N ASP A 162 -7.66 -33.41 -19.28
CA ASP A 162 -8.73 -33.38 -18.28
C ASP A 162 -8.22 -33.04 -16.87
N LEU A 163 -7.12 -33.69 -16.46
CA LEU A 163 -6.50 -33.41 -15.16
C LEU A 163 -5.96 -31.98 -15.08
N ILE A 164 -5.29 -31.50 -16.14
CA ILE A 164 -4.79 -30.15 -16.24
C ILE A 164 -5.95 -29.12 -16.13
N GLN A 165 -7.03 -29.35 -16.87
CA GLN A 165 -8.22 -28.50 -16.79
C GLN A 165 -8.82 -28.49 -15.38
N ASN A 166 -8.91 -29.63 -14.73
CA ASN A 166 -9.38 -29.74 -13.34
C ASN A 166 -8.45 -28.99 -12.38
N ASP A 167 -7.14 -29.14 -12.54
CA ASP A 167 -6.17 -28.44 -11.68
C ASP A 167 -6.18 -26.93 -11.89
N ILE A 168 -6.42 -26.44 -13.13
CA ILE A 168 -6.67 -25.02 -13.40
C ILE A 168 -7.94 -24.55 -12.66
N HIS A 169 -9.01 -25.36 -12.67
CA HIS A 169 -10.22 -25.06 -11.90
C HIS A 169 -9.96 -24.97 -10.39
N VAL A 170 -9.19 -25.91 -9.84
CA VAL A 170 -8.81 -25.90 -8.42
C VAL A 170 -8.00 -24.63 -8.11
N TYR A 171 -7.02 -24.31 -8.94
CA TYR A 171 -6.23 -23.07 -8.81
C TYR A 171 -7.11 -21.82 -8.82
N ILE A 172 -8.04 -21.70 -9.78
CA ILE A 172 -8.95 -20.54 -9.87
C ILE A 172 -9.80 -20.41 -8.60
N ASN A 173 -10.37 -21.51 -8.11
CA ASN A 173 -11.20 -21.52 -6.91
C ASN A 173 -10.40 -21.13 -5.66
N ASP A 174 -9.19 -21.64 -5.50
CA ASP A 174 -8.32 -21.30 -4.39
C ASP A 174 -7.80 -19.86 -4.47
N GLU A 175 -7.58 -19.31 -5.68
CA GLU A 175 -7.22 -17.92 -5.89
C GLU A 175 -8.39 -16.96 -5.58
N VAL A 176 -9.64 -17.34 -5.95
CA VAL A 176 -10.86 -16.62 -5.56
C VAL A 176 -11.03 -16.61 -4.04
N ALA A 177 -10.80 -17.74 -3.38
CA ALA A 177 -10.85 -17.82 -1.92
C ALA A 177 -9.76 -16.95 -1.26
N ASN A 178 -8.57 -16.95 -1.81
CA ASN A 178 -7.47 -16.08 -1.37
C ASN A 178 -7.80 -14.60 -1.56
N MET A 179 -8.43 -14.23 -2.69
CA MET A 179 -8.92 -12.86 -2.94
C MET A 179 -9.92 -12.40 -1.87
N GLU A 180 -10.84 -13.28 -1.45
CA GLU A 180 -11.80 -12.96 -0.39
C GLU A 180 -11.11 -12.73 0.97
N LEU A 181 -10.11 -13.55 1.32
CA LEU A 181 -9.31 -13.35 2.53
C LEU A 181 -8.53 -12.02 2.49
N VAL A 182 -7.94 -11.68 1.35
CA VAL A 182 -7.26 -10.39 1.16
C VAL A 182 -8.25 -9.24 1.31
N ARG A 183 -9.45 -9.34 0.70
CA ARG A 183 -10.51 -8.34 0.80
C ARG A 183 -10.94 -8.10 2.26
N GLN A 184 -11.14 -9.17 3.02
CA GLN A 184 -11.50 -9.07 4.44
C GLN A 184 -10.39 -8.41 5.26
N SER A 185 -9.14 -8.83 5.05
CA SER A 185 -7.96 -8.22 5.70
C SER A 185 -7.84 -6.73 5.39
N VAL A 186 -8.08 -6.34 4.13
CA VAL A 186 -8.10 -4.93 3.70
C VAL A 186 -9.20 -4.16 4.44
N ALA A 187 -10.42 -4.71 4.50
CA ALA A 187 -11.54 -4.06 5.18
C ALA A 187 -11.26 -3.85 6.67
N GLU A 188 -10.75 -4.85 7.36
CA GLU A 188 -10.40 -4.76 8.79
C GLU A 188 -9.30 -3.72 9.03
N ASN A 189 -8.24 -3.71 8.22
CA ASN A 189 -7.16 -2.74 8.31
C ASN A 189 -7.60 -1.31 8.00
N LEU A 190 -8.52 -1.12 7.04
CA LEU A 190 -9.12 0.18 6.74
C LEU A 190 -9.94 0.68 7.94
N HIS A 191 -10.77 -0.18 8.56
CA HIS A 191 -11.53 0.18 9.75
C HIS A 191 -10.62 0.54 10.93
N LEU A 192 -9.54 -0.19 11.14
CA LEU A 192 -8.54 0.13 12.16
C LEU A 192 -7.86 1.47 11.87
N SER A 193 -7.43 1.69 10.63
CA SER A 193 -6.80 2.94 10.18
C SER A 193 -7.74 4.14 10.36
N MET A 194 -9.03 3.99 10.04
CA MET A 194 -10.04 5.03 10.26
C MET A 194 -10.22 5.37 11.75
N LYS A 195 -10.25 4.37 12.63
CA LYS A 195 -10.32 4.58 14.09
C LYS A 195 -9.10 5.34 14.61
N ILE A 196 -7.90 4.95 14.17
CA ILE A 196 -6.65 5.61 14.54
C ILE A 196 -6.65 7.06 14.05
N LEU A 197 -7.08 7.30 12.81
CA LEU A 197 -7.14 8.64 12.21
C LEU A 197 -8.13 9.55 12.96
N LEU A 198 -9.29 9.02 13.34
CA LEU A 198 -10.28 9.73 14.16
C LEU A 198 -9.73 10.07 15.56
N ALA A 199 -9.07 9.12 16.20
CA ALA A 199 -8.43 9.34 17.52
C ALA A 199 -7.34 10.42 17.43
N MET A 200 -6.50 10.38 16.41
CA MET A 200 -5.48 11.41 16.16
C MET A 200 -6.07 12.79 15.89
N LEU A 201 -7.19 12.87 15.15
CA LEU A 201 -7.91 14.12 14.93
C LEU A 201 -8.40 14.72 16.26
N LEU A 202 -8.98 13.90 17.13
CA LEU A 202 -9.43 14.33 18.45
C LEU A 202 -8.26 14.83 19.33
N ILE A 203 -7.13 14.13 19.31
CA ILE A 203 -5.91 14.54 20.01
C ILE A 203 -5.42 15.89 19.46
N LEU A 204 -5.42 16.08 18.14
CA LEU A 204 -5.00 17.32 17.50
C LEU A 204 -5.90 18.49 17.90
N LEU A 205 -7.22 18.30 17.94
CA LEU A 205 -8.17 19.31 18.41
C LEU A 205 -7.95 19.66 19.88
N CYS A 206 -7.68 18.66 20.73
CA CYS A 206 -7.34 18.88 22.12
C CYS A 206 -6.02 19.68 22.26
N CYS A 207 -5.00 19.36 21.51
CA CYS A 207 -3.74 20.11 21.49
C CYS A 207 -3.94 21.56 21.05
N ILE A 208 -4.72 21.81 19.98
CA ILE A 208 -5.04 23.17 19.52
C ILE A 208 -5.75 23.95 20.61
N TYR A 209 -6.73 23.35 21.30
CA TYR A 209 -7.43 23.98 22.41
C TYR A 209 -6.48 24.37 23.56
N LEU A 210 -5.60 23.43 23.97
CA LEU A 210 -4.62 23.69 25.05
C LEU A 210 -3.60 24.77 24.64
N ILE A 211 -3.13 24.77 23.41
CA ILE A 211 -2.23 25.79 22.87
C ILE A 211 -2.93 27.17 22.87
N SER A 212 -4.18 27.24 22.39
CA SER A 212 -4.98 28.46 22.34
C SER A 212 -5.16 29.07 23.76
N LYS A 213 -5.52 28.21 24.73
CA LYS A 213 -5.65 28.62 26.13
C LYS A 213 -4.33 29.14 26.71
N ASN A 214 -3.22 28.49 26.37
CA ASN A 214 -1.88 28.90 26.86
C ASN A 214 -1.45 30.24 26.23
N ILE A 215 -1.71 30.45 24.94
CA ILE A 215 -1.43 31.71 24.24
C ILE A 215 -2.28 32.83 24.84
N ALA A 216 -3.59 32.60 25.05
CA ALA A 216 -4.46 33.60 25.65
C ALA A 216 -3.96 34.05 27.03
N GLY A 217 -3.45 33.14 27.85
CA GLY A 217 -2.91 33.51 29.17
C GLY A 217 -1.55 34.19 29.13
N ARG A 218 -0.69 33.82 28.19
CA ARG A 218 0.71 34.31 28.17
C ARG A 218 0.99 35.45 27.21
N VAL A 219 0.07 35.74 26.30
CA VAL A 219 0.23 36.80 25.31
C VAL A 219 -0.92 37.80 25.39
N THR A 220 -2.16 37.33 25.28
CA THR A 220 -3.32 38.20 25.17
C THR A 220 -3.53 39.02 26.46
N ARG A 221 -3.44 38.39 27.63
CA ARG A 221 -3.60 39.07 28.92
C ARG A 221 -2.56 40.18 29.16
N PRO A 222 -1.24 39.91 29.01
CA PRO A 222 -0.22 40.94 29.17
C PRO A 222 -0.38 42.10 28.18
N VAL A 223 -0.75 41.81 26.91
CA VAL A 223 -0.99 42.87 25.93
C VAL A 223 -2.19 43.74 26.33
N THR A 224 -3.28 43.13 26.81
CA THR A 224 -4.45 43.87 27.28
C THR A 224 -4.09 44.78 28.51
N GLU A 225 -3.33 44.24 29.48
CA GLU A 225 -2.84 44.99 30.63
C GLU A 225 -1.99 46.19 30.19
N LEU A 226 -1.09 45.98 29.22
CA LEU A 226 -0.26 47.05 28.66
C LEU A 226 -1.10 48.12 27.98
N CYS A 227 -2.15 47.75 27.24
CA CYS A 227 -3.09 48.70 26.64
C CYS A 227 -3.82 49.53 27.70
N GLU A 228 -4.35 48.88 28.75
CA GLU A 228 -5.04 49.54 29.85
C GLU A 228 -4.12 50.53 30.61
N MET A 229 -2.87 50.13 30.88
CA MET A 229 -1.89 50.99 31.52
C MET A 229 -1.47 52.14 30.63
N THR A 230 -1.38 51.93 29.31
CA THR A 230 -1.10 52.98 28.34
C THR A 230 -2.24 54.01 28.27
N GLU A 231 -3.51 53.60 28.34
CA GLU A 231 -4.66 54.48 28.40
C GLU A 231 -4.66 55.34 29.68
N LYS A 232 -4.38 54.74 30.85
CA LYS A 232 -4.26 55.46 32.12
C LYS A 232 -3.12 56.48 32.08
N PHE A 233 -1.96 56.09 31.54
CA PHE A 233 -0.82 56.98 31.35
C PHE A 233 -1.16 58.14 30.45
N ALA A 234 -1.84 57.93 29.32
CA ALA A 234 -2.31 58.97 28.43
C ALA A 234 -3.35 59.95 29.10
N GLY A 235 -4.09 59.42 30.07
CA GLY A 235 -5.03 60.14 30.91
C GLY A 235 -4.38 61.01 32.03
N GLY A 236 -3.03 60.96 32.13
CA GLY A 236 -2.28 61.74 33.12
C GLY A 236 -1.93 61.03 34.42
N ASP A 237 -2.19 59.74 34.51
CA ASP A 237 -1.74 58.89 35.64
C ASP A 237 -0.33 58.37 35.38
N PHE A 238 0.68 59.05 35.87
CA PHE A 238 2.09 58.69 35.74
C PHE A 238 2.58 57.66 36.78
N SER A 239 1.69 57.17 37.65
CA SER A 239 2.02 56.17 38.66
C SER A 239 1.85 54.74 38.20
N VAL A 240 1.43 54.52 36.95
CA VAL A 240 1.17 53.20 36.38
C VAL A 240 2.46 52.43 36.16
N SER A 241 2.39 51.12 36.41
CA SER A 241 3.47 50.17 36.06
C SER A 241 2.90 48.82 35.68
N CYS A 242 3.52 48.16 34.72
CA CYS A 242 3.16 46.82 34.29
C CYS A 242 4.01 45.79 35.04
N HIS A 243 3.43 44.62 35.30
CA HIS A 243 4.12 43.52 36.00
C HIS A 243 5.09 42.80 35.09
N ALA A 244 6.17 42.25 35.69
CA ALA A 244 7.11 41.39 34.98
C ALA A 244 6.43 40.17 34.40
N GLN A 245 6.79 39.83 33.16
CA GLN A 245 6.17 38.75 32.39
C GLN A 245 7.10 37.52 32.28
N ASP A 246 6.49 36.32 32.04
CA ASP A 246 7.22 35.07 31.92
C ASP A 246 7.87 34.86 30.56
N ASN A 247 7.45 35.58 29.52
CA ASN A 247 7.96 35.51 28.16
C ASN A 247 8.96 36.59 27.87
N LEU A 248 10.01 36.27 27.13
CA LEU A 248 11.12 37.19 26.83
C LEU A 248 10.63 38.46 26.11
N GLU A 249 9.78 38.29 25.09
CA GLU A 249 9.26 39.42 24.30
C GLU A 249 8.32 40.32 25.09
N MET A 250 7.47 39.75 25.93
CA MET A 250 6.55 40.50 26.78
C MET A 250 7.29 41.19 27.92
N GLU A 251 8.34 40.59 28.47
CA GLU A 251 9.20 41.20 29.47
C GLU A 251 9.89 42.44 28.90
N GLN A 252 10.54 42.33 27.75
CA GLN A 252 11.19 43.46 27.10
C GLN A 252 10.22 44.60 26.80
N LEU A 253 8.99 44.26 26.37
CA LEU A 253 7.96 45.26 26.10
C LEU A 253 7.51 45.98 27.40
N THR A 254 7.31 45.22 28.49
CA THR A 254 6.94 45.73 29.79
C THR A 254 8.03 46.60 30.41
N GLU A 255 9.31 46.16 30.32
CA GLU A 255 10.45 46.94 30.79
C GLU A 255 10.58 48.25 30.02
N SER A 256 10.45 48.21 28.68
CA SER A 256 10.49 49.43 27.85
C SER A 256 9.37 50.41 28.19
N PHE A 257 8.15 49.91 28.43
CA PHE A 257 7.01 50.74 28.86
C PHE A 257 7.25 51.36 30.23
N ASN A 258 7.67 50.59 31.23
CA ASN A 258 7.94 51.08 32.57
C ASN A 258 9.08 52.08 32.59
N SER A 259 10.12 51.91 31.79
CA SER A 259 11.22 52.88 31.64
C SER A 259 10.71 54.21 31.05
N MET A 260 9.89 54.15 30.00
CA MET A 260 9.29 55.34 29.40
C MET A 260 8.39 56.08 30.38
N VAL A 261 7.54 55.37 31.15
CA VAL A 261 6.69 55.95 32.18
C VAL A 261 7.54 56.66 33.25
N GLY A 262 8.61 55.99 33.73
CA GLY A 262 9.52 56.57 34.73
C GLY A 262 10.24 57.84 34.26
N GLU A 263 10.73 57.87 33.02
CA GLU A 263 11.37 59.04 32.44
C GLU A 263 10.42 60.22 32.33
N ILE A 264 9.19 59.99 31.87
CA ILE A 264 8.20 61.10 31.74
C ILE A 264 7.70 61.57 33.12
N ALA A 265 7.48 60.64 34.07
CA ALA A 265 7.11 61.04 35.44
C ALA A 265 8.15 61.94 36.07
N HIS A 266 9.45 61.65 35.91
CA HIS A 266 10.55 62.46 36.40
C HIS A 266 10.57 63.88 35.74
N LEU A 267 10.33 63.93 34.42
CA LEU A 267 10.26 65.23 33.70
C LEU A 267 9.06 66.09 34.13
N VAL A 268 7.95 65.43 34.54
CA VAL A 268 6.76 66.21 35.03
C VAL A 268 6.93 66.63 36.47
N ASP A 269 7.64 65.87 37.32
CA ASP A 269 7.96 66.33 38.71
C ASP A 269 9.01 67.41 38.77
N ASP A 270 9.85 67.61 37.76
CA ASP A 270 10.86 68.63 37.64
C ASP A 270 10.33 70.01 37.12
N ILE A 271 9.02 70.07 36.77
CA ILE A 271 8.35 71.29 36.30
C ILE A 271 7.48 71.92 37.40
#